data_5688c88d4e262c74b40c1683a751f434
#
_entry.id   5688c88d4e262c74b40c1683a751f434
#
_cell.length_a   1.000
_cell.length_b   1.000
_cell.length_c   1.000
_cell.angle_alpha   90.00
_cell.angle_beta   90.00
_cell.angle_gamma   90.00
#
_symmetry.space_group_name_H-M   'P 1'
#
loop_
_entity.id
_entity.type
_entity.pdbx_description
1 polymer ?
#
loop_
_entity_poly.entity_id
_entity_poly.type
_entity_poly.pdbx_seq_one_letter_code
_entity_poly.pdbx_strand_id
1 'polypeptide(L)'
;MKPSSLHSRLLLVAGIVLLSGCSMTDIGSTLRGDHYLMTGDYRAGEASFRQSVREHPASAGNNYYLGRFLLARNRPKQALPWLEKAVRLDPGNADYHFWLGMALGATGRDKAERKQYKQALAIDPKHLQALIYLGNAELRRGRYTTALTLYQKALRIWPGSPTALYNRALVMKVLGRTPEEKTAWLQYLDRYPSGSLAIRATSHLNRLGDFSYRNHYLGRRTVTLTKIWFRPFTAELDPYSYPALDLVGATVSNMTKGTLQVVVYQKNDRELARQRAISVKKYLQQKYPALKGGRIRISWFDQEEIFTADGRKQKSGESVRFFLTGWK
;
A
#
# COMPACT_ATOMS: atom_id res chain seq x y z
N MET A 1 -11.09 -46.75 58.63
CA MET A 1 -10.32 -46.89 57.39
C MET A 1 -10.83 -45.86 56.38
N LYS A 2 -10.03 -44.86 56.02
CA LYS A 2 -10.42 -43.80 55.02
C LYS A 2 -10.11 -44.30 53.60
N PRO A 3 -11.00 -44.18 52.61
CA PRO A 3 -10.70 -44.57 51.25
C PRO A 3 -9.77 -43.56 50.60
N SER A 4 -8.86 -44.09 49.82
CA SER A 4 -7.64 -43.48 49.26
C SER A 4 -7.91 -42.33 48.24
N SER A 5 -7.05 -41.31 48.36
CA SER A 5 -6.97 -40.10 47.55
C SER A 5 -6.50 -40.33 46.09
N LEU A 6 -6.51 -41.56 45.58
CA LEU A 6 -5.98 -41.90 44.26
C LEU A 6 -6.97 -41.56 43.10
N HIS A 7 -8.29 -41.67 43.35
CA HIS A 7 -9.32 -41.41 42.33
C HIS A 7 -9.52 -39.93 42.02
N SER A 8 -9.32 -39.02 43.00
CA SER A 8 -9.38 -37.58 42.79
C SER A 8 -8.29 -37.02 41.91
N ARG A 9 -7.08 -37.61 41.96
CA ARG A 9 -5.93 -37.18 41.16
C ARG A 9 -6.00 -37.65 39.71
N LEU A 10 -6.62 -38.78 39.43
CA LEU A 10 -6.82 -39.27 38.05
C LEU A 10 -7.87 -38.47 37.31
N LEU A 11 -8.91 -37.97 37.95
CA LEU A 11 -9.93 -37.12 37.34
C LEU A 11 -9.40 -35.71 37.03
N LEU A 12 -8.47 -35.18 37.86
CA LEU A 12 -7.84 -33.88 37.61
C LEU A 12 -6.85 -33.93 36.43
N VAL A 13 -6.10 -35.03 36.30
CA VAL A 13 -5.18 -35.20 35.16
C VAL A 13 -5.93 -35.47 33.86
N ALA A 14 -7.05 -36.21 33.88
CA ALA A 14 -7.88 -36.41 32.69
C ALA A 14 -8.56 -35.10 32.23
N GLY A 15 -8.98 -34.21 33.18
CA GLY A 15 -9.52 -32.89 32.88
C GLY A 15 -8.50 -31.95 32.22
N ILE A 16 -7.23 -31.99 32.66
CA ILE A 16 -6.14 -31.17 32.11
C ILE A 16 -5.77 -31.65 30.69
N VAL A 17 -5.76 -32.95 30.44
CA VAL A 17 -5.46 -33.52 29.11
C VAL A 17 -6.56 -33.21 28.09
N LEU A 18 -7.83 -33.09 28.50
CA LEU A 18 -8.92 -32.71 27.62
C LEU A 18 -8.91 -31.20 27.25
N LEU A 19 -8.43 -30.34 28.15
CA LEU A 19 -8.23 -28.90 27.86
C LEU A 19 -7.01 -28.63 26.96
N SER A 20 -5.98 -29.44 27.02
CA SER A 20 -4.81 -29.31 26.14
C SER A 20 -5.02 -29.85 24.71
N GLY A 21 -5.99 -30.75 24.52
CA GLY A 21 -6.33 -31.29 23.19
C GLY A 21 -6.87 -30.25 22.18
N CYS A 22 -7.64 -29.25 22.64
CA CYS A 22 -8.12 -28.16 21.77
C CYS A 22 -7.01 -27.22 21.32
N SER A 23 -5.98 -27.00 22.11
CA SER A 23 -4.89 -26.07 21.74
C SER A 23 -3.94 -26.63 20.68
N MET A 24 -3.70 -27.94 20.65
CA MET A 24 -2.81 -28.55 19.66
C MET A 24 -3.39 -28.60 18.23
N THR A 25 -4.70 -28.82 18.10
CA THR A 25 -5.38 -28.78 16.80
C THR A 25 -5.39 -27.37 16.20
N ASP A 26 -5.51 -26.33 17.03
CA ASP A 26 -5.51 -24.94 16.56
C ASP A 26 -4.11 -24.46 16.16
N ILE A 27 -3.05 -24.89 16.85
CA ILE A 27 -1.65 -24.62 16.43
C ILE A 27 -1.36 -25.26 15.08
N GLY A 28 -1.72 -26.52 14.87
CA GLY A 28 -1.57 -27.22 13.59
C GLY A 28 -2.36 -26.56 12.46
N SER A 29 -3.56 -26.08 12.76
CA SER A 29 -4.39 -25.33 11.81
C SER A 29 -3.75 -24.01 11.43
N THR A 30 -3.16 -23.27 12.37
CA THR A 30 -2.49 -22.00 12.14
C THR A 30 -1.29 -22.17 11.22
N LEU A 31 -0.38 -23.06 11.55
CA LEU A 31 0.83 -23.31 10.75
C LEU A 31 0.50 -23.72 9.31
N ARG A 32 -0.45 -24.64 9.14
CA ARG A 32 -0.88 -25.11 7.82
C ARG A 32 -1.65 -24.02 7.05
N GLY A 33 -2.51 -23.29 7.71
CA GLY A 33 -3.26 -22.20 7.12
C GLY A 33 -2.38 -21.08 6.62
N ASP A 34 -1.44 -20.64 7.44
CA ASP A 34 -0.48 -19.59 7.09
C ASP A 34 0.45 -20.04 5.96
N HIS A 35 0.88 -21.31 5.95
CA HIS A 35 1.65 -21.85 4.82
C HIS A 35 0.93 -21.66 3.47
N TYR A 36 -0.34 -22.08 3.36
CA TYR A 36 -1.10 -21.90 2.10
C TYR A 36 -1.37 -20.43 1.77
N LEU A 37 -1.52 -19.56 2.77
CA LEU A 37 -1.69 -18.12 2.54
C LEU A 37 -0.39 -17.48 2.04
N MET A 38 0.76 -17.85 2.60
CA MET A 38 2.09 -17.35 2.20
C MET A 38 2.50 -17.84 0.80
N THR A 39 2.19 -19.07 0.45
CA THR A 39 2.48 -19.64 -0.88
C THR A 39 1.47 -19.21 -1.96
N GLY A 40 0.34 -18.61 -1.57
CA GLY A 40 -0.73 -18.24 -2.49
C GLY A 40 -1.53 -19.41 -3.03
N ASP A 41 -1.33 -20.64 -2.53
CA ASP A 41 -2.09 -21.81 -2.96
C ASP A 41 -3.45 -21.90 -2.24
N TYR A 42 -4.29 -20.93 -2.56
CA TYR A 42 -5.63 -20.83 -1.97
C TYR A 42 -6.55 -22.00 -2.33
N ARG A 43 -6.28 -22.70 -3.45
CA ARG A 43 -7.08 -23.87 -3.86
C ARG A 43 -6.77 -25.07 -3.00
N ALA A 44 -5.51 -25.38 -2.80
CA ALA A 44 -5.09 -26.46 -1.90
C ALA A 44 -5.47 -26.17 -0.46
N GLY A 45 -5.30 -24.91 0.00
CA GLY A 45 -5.74 -24.46 1.32
C GLY A 45 -7.24 -24.67 1.53
N GLU A 46 -8.11 -24.27 0.58
CA GLU A 46 -9.55 -24.54 0.66
C GLU A 46 -9.84 -26.04 0.76
N ALA A 47 -9.24 -26.86 -0.08
CA ALA A 47 -9.46 -28.32 -0.10
C ALA A 47 -9.05 -28.96 1.25
N SER A 48 -7.86 -28.62 1.74
CA SER A 48 -7.34 -29.09 3.03
C SER A 48 -8.27 -28.72 4.19
N PHE A 49 -8.70 -27.45 4.26
CA PHE A 49 -9.55 -27.00 5.37
C PHE A 49 -11.02 -27.45 5.23
N ARG A 50 -11.52 -27.75 4.03
CA ARG A 50 -12.80 -28.44 3.85
C ARG A 50 -12.80 -29.84 4.49
N GLN A 51 -11.68 -30.56 4.40
CA GLN A 51 -11.52 -31.84 5.09
C GLN A 51 -11.43 -31.62 6.60
N SER A 52 -10.57 -30.68 7.04
CA SER A 52 -10.39 -30.40 8.48
C SER A 52 -11.68 -30.00 9.22
N VAL A 53 -12.56 -29.21 8.59
CA VAL A 53 -13.86 -28.85 9.20
C VAL A 53 -14.86 -30.01 9.25
N ARG A 54 -14.71 -31.05 8.41
CA ARG A 54 -15.51 -32.28 8.50
C ARG A 54 -15.04 -33.15 9.66
N GLU A 55 -13.73 -33.28 9.83
CA GLU A 55 -13.10 -34.07 10.88
C GLU A 55 -13.23 -33.41 12.26
N HIS A 56 -13.05 -32.08 12.30
CA HIS A 56 -13.07 -31.27 13.52
C HIS A 56 -13.99 -30.05 13.38
N PRO A 57 -15.31 -30.25 13.34
CA PRO A 57 -16.27 -29.16 13.07
C PRO A 57 -16.31 -28.10 14.16
N ALA A 58 -15.87 -28.41 15.39
CA ALA A 58 -15.82 -27.50 16.52
C ALA A 58 -14.48 -26.72 16.63
N SER A 59 -13.51 -26.92 15.71
CA SER A 59 -12.30 -26.11 15.69
C SER A 59 -12.60 -24.73 15.10
N ALA A 60 -12.42 -23.68 15.90
CA ALA A 60 -12.57 -22.28 15.46
C ALA A 60 -11.56 -21.95 14.37
N GLY A 61 -10.32 -22.38 14.52
CA GLY A 61 -9.23 -22.17 13.55
C GLY A 61 -9.52 -22.79 12.20
N ASN A 62 -10.01 -24.05 12.15
CA ASN A 62 -10.36 -24.68 10.88
C ASN A 62 -11.48 -23.95 10.14
N ASN A 63 -12.53 -23.52 10.84
CA ASN A 63 -13.62 -22.75 10.26
C ASN A 63 -13.12 -21.38 9.76
N TYR A 64 -12.27 -20.73 10.52
CA TYR A 64 -11.67 -19.46 10.17
C TYR A 64 -10.81 -19.55 8.89
N TYR A 65 -9.87 -20.51 8.79
CA TYR A 65 -9.04 -20.66 7.61
C TYR A 65 -9.84 -21.04 6.37
N LEU A 66 -10.84 -21.92 6.50
CA LEU A 66 -11.74 -22.21 5.38
C LEU A 66 -12.44 -20.94 4.88
N GLY A 67 -12.95 -20.13 5.79
CA GLY A 67 -13.55 -18.83 5.44
C GLY A 67 -12.57 -17.89 4.75
N ARG A 68 -11.32 -17.80 5.22
CA ARG A 68 -10.25 -17.00 4.60
C ARG A 68 -9.91 -17.46 3.19
N PHE A 69 -9.76 -18.77 2.95
CA PHE A 69 -9.50 -19.30 1.62
C PHE A 69 -10.65 -19.06 0.65
N LEU A 70 -11.88 -19.17 1.11
CA LEU A 70 -13.06 -18.83 0.30
C LEU A 70 -13.08 -17.34 -0.08
N LEU A 71 -12.72 -16.44 0.85
CA LEU A 71 -12.55 -15.01 0.55
C LEU A 71 -11.42 -14.76 -0.45
N ALA A 72 -10.26 -15.37 -0.27
CA ALA A 72 -9.12 -15.25 -1.19
C ALA A 72 -9.48 -15.71 -2.62
N ARG A 73 -10.40 -16.65 -2.74
CA ARG A 73 -10.95 -17.14 -4.02
C ARG A 73 -12.18 -16.37 -4.51
N ASN A 74 -12.43 -15.19 -3.94
CA ASN A 74 -13.56 -14.32 -4.29
C ASN A 74 -14.95 -14.99 -4.12
N ARG A 75 -15.14 -15.76 -3.04
CA ARG A 75 -16.39 -16.46 -2.71
C ARG A 75 -16.96 -16.00 -1.35
N PRO A 76 -17.24 -14.69 -1.18
CA PRO A 76 -17.59 -14.15 0.13
C PRO A 76 -18.90 -14.73 0.70
N LYS A 77 -19.91 -14.99 -0.13
CA LYS A 77 -21.16 -15.61 0.31
C LYS A 77 -20.95 -17.01 0.92
N GLN A 78 -20.01 -17.78 0.38
CA GLN A 78 -19.67 -19.11 0.88
C GLN A 78 -18.79 -19.03 2.14
N ALA A 79 -17.98 -17.97 2.31
CA ALA A 79 -17.13 -17.77 3.46
C ALA A 79 -17.92 -17.43 4.74
N LEU A 80 -19.04 -16.70 4.62
CA LEU A 80 -19.84 -16.21 5.74
C LEU A 80 -20.16 -17.26 6.81
N PRO A 81 -20.82 -18.42 6.49
CA PRO A 81 -21.21 -19.37 7.53
C PRO A 81 -20.02 -19.94 8.31
N TRP A 82 -18.86 -20.07 7.68
CA TRP A 82 -17.65 -20.55 8.32
C TRP A 82 -17.03 -19.51 9.25
N LEU A 83 -16.94 -18.25 8.82
CA LEU A 83 -16.45 -17.16 9.65
C LEU A 83 -17.40 -16.84 10.80
N GLU A 84 -18.72 -16.89 10.58
CA GLU A 84 -19.71 -16.79 11.64
C GLU A 84 -19.57 -17.91 12.67
N LYS A 85 -19.26 -19.13 12.21
CA LYS A 85 -19.02 -20.27 13.10
C LYS A 85 -17.71 -20.09 13.88
N ALA A 86 -16.63 -19.61 13.26
CA ALA A 86 -15.38 -19.32 13.93
C ALA A 86 -15.59 -18.31 15.08
N VAL A 87 -16.30 -17.20 14.83
CA VAL A 87 -16.65 -16.20 15.86
C VAL A 87 -17.52 -16.77 16.97
N ARG A 88 -18.47 -17.66 16.65
CA ARG A 88 -19.29 -18.32 17.70
C ARG A 88 -18.47 -19.24 18.58
N LEU A 89 -17.48 -19.94 18.02
CA LEU A 89 -16.64 -20.89 18.74
C LEU A 89 -15.59 -20.19 19.62
N ASP A 90 -15.05 -19.07 19.14
CA ASP A 90 -14.11 -18.23 19.88
C ASP A 90 -14.41 -16.75 19.65
N PRO A 91 -15.32 -16.16 20.45
CA PRO A 91 -15.71 -14.75 20.33
C PRO A 91 -14.65 -13.77 20.85
N GLY A 92 -13.58 -14.27 21.49
CA GLY A 92 -12.47 -13.46 21.99
C GLY A 92 -11.37 -13.21 20.98
N ASN A 93 -11.48 -13.73 19.77
CA ASN A 93 -10.44 -13.60 18.75
C ASN A 93 -10.72 -12.43 17.81
N ALA A 94 -9.86 -11.40 17.86
CA ALA A 94 -10.00 -10.19 17.05
C ALA A 94 -9.92 -10.46 15.54
N ASP A 95 -9.04 -11.39 15.11
CA ASP A 95 -8.91 -11.76 13.70
C ASP A 95 -10.19 -12.39 13.15
N TYR A 96 -10.89 -13.23 13.93
CA TYR A 96 -12.12 -13.84 13.47
C TYR A 96 -13.21 -12.80 13.21
N HIS A 97 -13.35 -11.82 14.09
CA HIS A 97 -14.23 -10.68 13.88
C HIS A 97 -13.82 -9.84 12.68
N PHE A 98 -12.52 -9.56 12.52
CA PHE A 98 -12.03 -8.80 11.37
C PHE A 98 -12.38 -9.50 10.05
N TRP A 99 -12.11 -10.80 9.92
CA TRP A 99 -12.36 -11.53 8.68
C TRP A 99 -13.85 -11.77 8.40
N LEU A 100 -14.67 -11.92 9.46
CA LEU A 100 -16.13 -11.89 9.31
C LEU A 100 -16.59 -10.52 8.77
N GLY A 101 -16.05 -9.43 9.29
CA GLY A 101 -16.29 -8.08 8.78
C GLY A 101 -15.94 -7.95 7.28
N MET A 102 -14.80 -8.51 6.87
CA MET A 102 -14.39 -8.56 5.46
C MET A 102 -15.42 -9.27 4.57
N ALA A 103 -15.90 -10.44 4.98
CA ALA A 103 -16.91 -11.19 4.25
C ALA A 103 -18.25 -10.45 4.16
N LEU A 104 -18.66 -9.80 5.27
CA LEU A 104 -19.87 -8.99 5.32
C LEU A 104 -19.79 -7.78 4.39
N GLY A 105 -18.67 -7.06 4.40
CA GLY A 105 -18.43 -5.94 3.47
C GLY A 105 -18.43 -6.38 2.01
N ALA A 106 -17.79 -7.50 1.68
CA ALA A 106 -17.78 -8.06 0.33
C ALA A 106 -19.17 -8.55 -0.16
N THR A 107 -20.13 -8.70 0.77
CA THR A 107 -21.55 -9.05 0.47
C THR A 107 -22.50 -7.88 0.59
N GLY A 108 -21.99 -6.64 0.77
CA GLY A 108 -22.81 -5.42 0.88
C GLY A 108 -23.53 -5.24 2.22
N ARG A 109 -23.13 -5.99 3.25
CA ARG A 109 -23.75 -5.90 4.60
C ARG A 109 -23.05 -4.86 5.47
N ASP A 110 -22.98 -3.61 5.00
CA ASP A 110 -22.17 -2.53 5.58
C ASP A 110 -22.36 -2.28 7.08
N LYS A 111 -23.59 -2.36 7.60
CA LYS A 111 -23.86 -2.17 9.04
C LYS A 111 -23.23 -3.29 9.87
N ALA A 112 -23.34 -4.52 9.41
CA ALA A 112 -22.78 -5.70 10.07
C ALA A 112 -21.24 -5.73 9.94
N GLU A 113 -20.70 -5.36 8.76
CA GLU A 113 -19.26 -5.17 8.54
C GLU A 113 -18.64 -4.30 9.64
N ARG A 114 -19.17 -3.08 9.82
CA ARG A 114 -18.65 -2.15 10.83
C ARG A 114 -18.80 -2.65 12.25
N LYS A 115 -19.89 -3.36 12.55
CA LYS A 115 -20.08 -3.97 13.87
C LYS A 115 -18.94 -4.94 14.16
N GLN A 116 -18.57 -5.77 13.19
CA GLN A 116 -17.51 -6.76 13.35
C GLN A 116 -16.12 -6.11 13.49
N TYR A 117 -15.80 -5.08 12.71
CA TYR A 117 -14.53 -4.36 12.90
C TYR A 117 -14.45 -3.65 14.27
N LYS A 118 -15.56 -3.13 14.77
CA LYS A 118 -15.61 -2.55 16.12
C LYS A 118 -15.41 -3.61 17.21
N GLN A 119 -15.94 -4.82 17.02
CA GLN A 119 -15.70 -5.94 17.95
C GLN A 119 -14.21 -6.33 17.93
N ALA A 120 -13.61 -6.46 16.75
CA ALA A 120 -12.17 -6.71 16.64
C ALA A 120 -11.35 -5.66 17.41
N LEU A 121 -11.71 -4.37 17.29
CA LEU A 121 -11.03 -3.28 17.99
C LEU A 121 -11.36 -3.19 19.50
N ALA A 122 -12.47 -3.76 19.94
CA ALA A 122 -12.78 -3.88 21.37
C ALA A 122 -11.92 -4.95 22.03
N ILE A 123 -11.58 -6.03 21.30
CA ILE A 123 -10.71 -7.11 21.75
C ILE A 123 -9.23 -6.68 21.64
N ASP A 124 -8.82 -6.21 20.47
CA ASP A 124 -7.48 -5.68 20.22
C ASP A 124 -7.55 -4.25 19.67
N PRO A 125 -7.40 -3.21 20.52
CA PRO A 125 -7.39 -1.81 20.09
C PRO A 125 -6.27 -1.42 19.12
N LYS A 126 -5.25 -2.28 18.97
CA LYS A 126 -4.11 -2.11 18.05
C LYS A 126 -4.21 -2.96 16.79
N HIS A 127 -5.33 -3.64 16.58
CA HIS A 127 -5.53 -4.44 15.36
C HIS A 127 -5.50 -3.55 14.11
N LEU A 128 -4.34 -3.51 13.47
CA LEU A 128 -4.02 -2.56 12.39
C LEU A 128 -5.02 -2.63 11.23
N GLN A 129 -5.31 -3.85 10.76
CA GLN A 129 -6.24 -4.07 9.65
C GLN A 129 -7.66 -3.60 10.01
N ALA A 130 -8.14 -3.88 11.21
CA ALA A 130 -9.47 -3.44 11.64
C ALA A 130 -9.58 -1.91 11.71
N LEU A 131 -8.52 -1.21 12.15
CA LEU A 131 -8.47 0.26 12.11
C LEU A 131 -8.59 0.79 10.68
N ILE A 132 -7.81 0.23 9.74
CA ILE A 132 -7.80 0.68 8.34
C ILE A 132 -9.15 0.40 7.68
N TYR A 133 -9.68 -0.82 7.82
CA TYR A 133 -10.92 -1.23 7.15
C TYR A 133 -12.17 -0.57 7.76
N LEU A 134 -12.19 -0.34 9.06
CA LEU A 134 -13.23 0.48 9.67
C LEU A 134 -13.13 1.94 9.17
N GLY A 135 -11.91 2.48 9.07
CA GLY A 135 -11.67 3.79 8.46
C GLY A 135 -12.21 3.88 7.04
N ASN A 136 -11.97 2.87 6.21
CA ASN A 136 -12.50 2.78 4.85
C ASN A 136 -14.05 2.72 4.85
N ALA A 137 -14.64 1.95 5.74
CA ALA A 137 -16.09 1.84 5.88
C ALA A 137 -16.74 3.16 6.33
N GLU A 138 -16.10 3.89 7.25
CA GLU A 138 -16.58 5.21 7.70
C GLU A 138 -16.37 6.28 6.61
N LEU A 139 -15.27 6.20 5.84
CA LEU A 139 -15.02 7.07 4.68
C LEU A 139 -16.12 6.91 3.60
N ARG A 140 -16.48 5.67 3.24
CA ARG A 140 -17.59 5.40 2.30
C ARG A 140 -18.93 6.01 2.75
N ARG A 141 -19.13 6.18 4.06
CA ARG A 141 -20.34 6.79 4.65
C ARG A 141 -20.27 8.30 4.81
N GLY A 142 -19.21 8.94 4.38
CA GLY A 142 -18.99 10.38 4.58
C GLY A 142 -18.65 10.77 6.03
N ARG A 143 -18.31 9.81 6.90
CA ARG A 143 -17.88 10.11 8.28
C ARG A 143 -16.40 10.41 8.34
N TYR A 144 -16.02 11.50 7.69
CA TYR A 144 -14.63 11.85 7.41
C TYR A 144 -13.78 12.03 8.67
N THR A 145 -14.29 12.70 9.69
CA THR A 145 -13.55 12.90 10.95
C THR A 145 -13.28 11.58 11.69
N THR A 146 -14.27 10.68 11.71
CA THR A 146 -14.09 9.34 12.29
C THR A 146 -13.07 8.53 11.51
N ALA A 147 -13.14 8.54 10.16
CA ALA A 147 -12.18 7.87 9.30
C ALA A 147 -10.75 8.41 9.53
N LEU A 148 -10.60 9.74 9.63
CA LEU A 148 -9.32 10.38 9.92
C LEU A 148 -8.71 9.89 11.23
N THR A 149 -9.50 9.86 12.31
CA THR A 149 -9.04 9.36 13.61
C THR A 149 -8.57 7.91 13.53
N LEU A 150 -9.28 7.06 12.79
CA LEU A 150 -8.92 5.66 12.61
C LEU A 150 -7.60 5.50 11.81
N TYR A 151 -7.43 6.25 10.73
CA TYR A 151 -6.15 6.24 9.98
C TYR A 151 -4.99 6.79 10.81
N GLN A 152 -5.22 7.82 11.63
CA GLN A 152 -4.19 8.33 12.55
C GLN A 152 -3.80 7.27 13.59
N LYS A 153 -4.78 6.52 14.14
CA LYS A 153 -4.48 5.38 15.02
C LYS A 153 -3.66 4.31 14.31
N ALA A 154 -4.04 3.93 13.08
CA ALA A 154 -3.29 2.98 12.27
C ALA A 154 -1.86 3.44 12.00
N LEU A 155 -1.65 4.73 11.69
CA LEU A 155 -0.33 5.31 11.44
C LEU A 155 0.54 5.43 12.70
N ARG A 156 -0.04 5.47 13.89
CA ARG A 156 0.75 5.35 15.13
C ARG A 156 1.33 3.94 15.32
N ILE A 157 0.64 2.91 14.83
CA ILE A 157 1.09 1.51 14.90
C ILE A 157 2.09 1.23 13.78
N TRP A 158 1.72 1.61 12.55
CA TRP A 158 2.58 1.46 11.37
C TRP A 158 2.64 2.78 10.57
N PRO A 159 3.64 3.64 10.85
CA PRO A 159 3.80 4.94 10.19
C PRO A 159 3.95 4.85 8.66
N GLY A 160 4.34 3.68 8.16
CA GLY A 160 4.49 3.38 6.74
C GLY A 160 3.29 2.77 6.06
N SER A 161 2.13 2.66 6.68
CA SER A 161 0.97 2.04 6.04
C SER A 161 0.53 2.78 4.77
N PRO A 162 0.68 2.19 3.55
CA PRO A 162 0.38 2.90 2.30
C PRO A 162 -1.10 3.28 2.20
N THR A 163 -1.99 2.38 2.61
CA THR A 163 -3.43 2.62 2.61
C THR A 163 -3.82 3.73 3.57
N ALA A 164 -3.28 3.72 4.80
CA ALA A 164 -3.62 4.72 5.80
C ALA A 164 -3.04 6.11 5.43
N LEU A 165 -1.82 6.17 4.88
CA LEU A 165 -1.23 7.43 4.38
C LEU A 165 -2.06 8.03 3.24
N TYR A 166 -2.37 7.22 2.23
CA TYR A 166 -3.14 7.67 1.07
C TYR A 166 -4.55 8.14 1.45
N ASN A 167 -5.27 7.32 2.23
CA ASN A 167 -6.64 7.64 2.61
C ASN A 167 -6.73 8.81 3.60
N ARG A 168 -5.72 8.98 4.47
CA ARG A 168 -5.63 10.20 5.30
C ARG A 168 -5.54 11.46 4.43
N ALA A 169 -4.72 11.45 3.38
CA ALA A 169 -4.61 12.58 2.46
C ALA A 169 -5.93 12.83 1.71
N LEU A 170 -6.63 11.79 1.25
CA LEU A 170 -7.97 11.91 0.67
C LEU A 170 -8.97 12.54 1.65
N VAL A 171 -8.95 12.14 2.91
CA VAL A 171 -9.85 12.70 3.92
C VAL A 171 -9.53 14.17 4.17
N MET A 172 -8.24 14.58 4.26
CA MET A 172 -7.85 15.97 4.40
C MET A 172 -8.38 16.81 3.23
N LYS A 173 -8.29 16.29 1.98
CA LYS A 173 -8.87 16.93 0.80
C LYS A 173 -10.37 17.16 0.94
N VAL A 174 -11.13 16.13 1.34
CA VAL A 174 -12.60 16.23 1.46
C VAL A 174 -13.01 17.20 2.58
N LEU A 175 -12.21 17.29 3.64
CA LEU A 175 -12.42 18.23 4.74
C LEU A 175 -11.98 19.66 4.41
N GLY A 176 -11.41 19.93 3.22
CA GLY A 176 -10.93 21.24 2.83
C GLY A 176 -9.67 21.71 3.60
N ARG A 177 -8.95 20.78 4.24
CA ARG A 177 -7.77 21.06 5.05
C ARG A 177 -6.53 21.11 4.17
N THR A 178 -6.45 22.16 3.34
CA THR A 178 -5.44 22.29 2.26
C THR A 178 -3.98 22.16 2.72
N PRO A 179 -3.49 22.81 3.79
CA PRO A 179 -2.10 22.65 4.23
C PRO A 179 -1.78 21.22 4.66
N GLU A 180 -2.68 20.59 5.40
CA GLU A 180 -2.50 19.22 5.86
C GLU A 180 -2.67 18.21 4.72
N GLU A 181 -3.56 18.49 3.75
CA GLU A 181 -3.68 17.70 2.52
C GLU A 181 -2.34 17.66 1.79
N LYS A 182 -1.74 18.84 1.55
CA LYS A 182 -0.44 18.96 0.88
C LYS A 182 0.63 18.14 1.61
N THR A 183 0.77 18.34 2.91
CA THR A 183 1.72 17.60 3.76
C THR A 183 1.47 16.09 3.69
N ALA A 184 0.22 15.67 3.72
CA ALA A 184 -0.13 14.25 3.68
C ALA A 184 0.20 13.60 2.32
N TRP A 185 0.01 14.30 1.19
CA TRP A 185 0.44 13.81 -0.12
C TRP A 185 1.95 13.72 -0.25
N LEU A 186 2.69 14.70 0.26
CA LEU A 186 4.16 14.66 0.30
C LEU A 186 4.65 13.46 1.10
N GLN A 187 4.11 13.23 2.30
CA GLN A 187 4.47 12.06 3.13
C GLN A 187 4.16 10.73 2.47
N TYR A 188 3.08 10.66 1.67
CA TYR A 188 2.77 9.47 0.88
C TYR A 188 3.80 9.27 -0.22
N LEU A 189 4.07 10.30 -1.03
CA LEU A 189 4.95 10.23 -2.20
C LEU A 189 6.42 10.03 -1.84
N ASP A 190 6.87 10.58 -0.73
CA ASP A 190 8.22 10.37 -0.19
C ASP A 190 8.50 8.89 0.08
N ARG A 191 7.49 8.15 0.52
CA ARG A 191 7.62 6.73 0.84
C ARG A 191 7.22 5.81 -0.31
N TYR A 192 6.26 6.23 -1.12
CA TYR A 192 5.68 5.46 -2.23
C TYR A 192 5.64 6.28 -3.52
N PRO A 193 6.80 6.59 -4.12
CA PRO A 193 6.88 7.44 -5.32
C PRO A 193 6.50 6.72 -6.60
N SER A 194 6.07 5.46 -6.57
CA SER A 194 5.77 4.66 -7.76
C SER A 194 4.40 4.01 -7.72
N GLY A 195 3.91 3.61 -8.91
CA GLY A 195 2.62 2.93 -9.07
C GLY A 195 1.42 3.88 -9.27
N SER A 196 0.26 3.29 -9.49
CA SER A 196 -0.96 4.04 -9.86
C SER A 196 -1.43 5.02 -8.78
N LEU A 197 -1.20 4.71 -7.51
CA LEU A 197 -1.56 5.59 -6.40
C LEU A 197 -0.61 6.80 -6.33
N ALA A 198 0.69 6.62 -6.61
CA ALA A 198 1.65 7.72 -6.70
C ALA A 198 1.28 8.71 -7.81
N ILE A 199 0.90 8.20 -8.99
CA ILE A 199 0.44 9.04 -10.11
C ILE A 199 -0.76 9.90 -9.69
N ARG A 200 -1.73 9.29 -8.99
CA ARG A 200 -2.91 10.02 -8.48
C ARG A 200 -2.55 11.01 -7.37
N ALA A 201 -1.69 10.61 -6.43
CA ALA A 201 -1.22 11.48 -5.35
C ALA A 201 -0.50 12.71 -5.91
N THR A 202 0.38 12.51 -6.91
CA THR A 202 1.06 13.60 -7.64
C THR A 202 0.06 14.55 -8.31
N SER A 203 -0.99 14.01 -8.94
CA SER A 203 -2.05 14.83 -9.54
C SER A 203 -2.81 15.66 -8.49
N HIS A 204 -3.03 15.12 -7.29
CA HIS A 204 -3.60 15.89 -6.18
C HIS A 204 -2.66 16.98 -5.70
N LEU A 205 -1.39 16.66 -5.51
CA LEU A 205 -0.37 17.61 -5.07
C LEU A 205 -0.19 18.77 -6.06
N ASN A 206 -0.16 18.46 -7.37
CA ASN A 206 0.00 19.49 -8.40
C ASN A 206 -1.24 20.41 -8.49
N ARG A 207 -2.45 19.95 -8.18
CA ARG A 207 -3.63 20.81 -8.04
C ARG A 207 -3.51 21.83 -6.91
N LEU A 208 -2.75 21.52 -5.88
CA LEU A 208 -2.45 22.43 -4.79
C LEU A 208 -1.29 23.40 -5.10
N GLY A 209 -0.82 23.40 -6.35
CA GLY A 209 0.29 24.26 -6.80
C GLY A 209 1.68 23.76 -6.37
N ASP A 210 1.80 22.53 -5.89
CA ASP A 210 3.08 21.94 -5.56
C ASP A 210 3.56 20.98 -6.65
N PHE A 211 4.72 21.29 -7.23
CA PHE A 211 5.33 20.56 -8.34
C PHE A 211 6.64 19.87 -7.93
N SER A 212 6.85 19.63 -6.64
CA SER A 212 8.00 18.87 -6.13
C SER A 212 8.00 17.41 -6.59
N TYR A 213 6.83 16.90 -6.96
CA TYR A 213 6.64 15.64 -7.69
C TYR A 213 5.89 15.90 -8.98
N ARG A 214 6.29 15.25 -10.07
CA ARG A 214 5.63 15.36 -11.38
C ARG A 214 5.56 14.00 -12.07
N ASN A 215 4.49 13.78 -12.83
CA ASN A 215 4.35 12.60 -13.68
C ASN A 215 5.05 12.82 -15.02
N HIS A 216 5.86 11.87 -15.43
CA HIS A 216 6.58 11.86 -16.70
C HIS A 216 6.18 10.65 -17.53
N TYR A 217 6.07 10.85 -18.84
CA TYR A 217 5.67 9.80 -19.78
C TYR A 217 6.90 9.23 -20.48
N LEU A 218 7.33 8.03 -20.07
CA LEU A 218 8.44 7.30 -20.68
C LEU A 218 7.87 6.17 -21.55
N GLY A 219 7.56 6.47 -22.80
CA GLY A 219 6.87 5.57 -23.70
C GLY A 219 5.42 5.27 -23.22
N ARG A 220 5.13 4.01 -22.99
CA ARG A 220 3.82 3.59 -22.43
C ARG A 220 3.74 3.67 -20.90
N ARG A 221 4.85 3.98 -20.25
CA ARG A 221 4.90 4.03 -18.78
C ARG A 221 4.79 5.46 -18.28
N THR A 222 3.98 5.67 -17.26
CA THR A 222 3.99 6.90 -16.47
C THR A 222 4.79 6.65 -15.21
N VAL A 223 5.76 7.50 -14.96
CA VAL A 223 6.59 7.47 -13.73
C VAL A 223 6.42 8.78 -12.98
N THR A 224 6.32 8.69 -11.67
CA THR A 224 6.33 9.87 -10.79
C THR A 224 7.77 10.12 -10.38
N LEU A 225 8.24 11.33 -10.60
CA LEU A 225 9.59 11.76 -10.24
C LEU A 225 9.54 12.95 -9.31
N THR A 226 10.47 12.99 -8.34
CA THR A 226 10.81 14.22 -7.63
C THR A 226 11.42 15.22 -8.59
N LYS A 227 11.32 16.50 -8.29
CA LYS A 227 12.04 17.55 -9.01
C LYS A 227 13.55 17.21 -9.01
N ILE A 228 14.20 17.42 -10.17
CA ILE A 228 15.65 17.32 -10.25
C ILE A 228 16.24 18.62 -9.75
N TRP A 229 17.03 18.51 -8.70
CA TRP A 229 17.69 19.62 -8.06
C TRP A 229 19.16 19.67 -8.46
N PHE A 230 19.68 20.87 -8.54
CA PHE A 230 21.10 21.18 -8.69
C PHE A 230 21.56 22.02 -7.50
N ARG A 231 22.82 22.01 -7.18
CA ARG A 231 23.39 22.97 -6.24
C ARG A 231 23.15 24.39 -6.73
N PRO A 232 22.84 25.34 -5.84
CA PRO A 232 22.51 26.70 -6.24
C PRO A 232 23.53 27.29 -7.20
N PHE A 233 23.05 27.88 -8.30
CA PHE A 233 23.84 28.55 -9.35
C PHE A 233 24.88 27.66 -10.04
N THR A 234 24.78 26.35 -9.93
CA THR A 234 25.72 25.39 -10.57
C THR A 234 24.97 24.37 -11.42
N ALA A 235 25.76 23.60 -12.19
CA ALA A 235 25.30 22.43 -12.92
C ALA A 235 25.54 21.11 -12.15
N GLU A 236 25.99 21.17 -10.91
CA GLU A 236 26.21 20.00 -10.08
C GLU A 236 24.88 19.47 -9.57
N LEU A 237 24.63 18.17 -9.80
CA LEU A 237 23.41 17.50 -9.32
C LEU A 237 23.41 17.42 -7.80
N ASP A 238 22.30 17.82 -7.20
CA ASP A 238 22.06 17.58 -5.79
C ASP A 238 21.78 16.08 -5.55
N PRO A 239 22.33 15.46 -4.50
CA PRO A 239 22.10 14.04 -4.19
C PRO A 239 20.63 13.62 -4.09
N TYR A 240 19.75 14.52 -3.67
CA TYR A 240 18.29 14.27 -3.65
C TYR A 240 17.69 13.97 -5.03
N SER A 241 18.41 14.29 -6.12
CA SER A 241 18.00 14.02 -7.50
C SER A 241 18.28 12.58 -7.95
N TYR A 242 19.22 11.90 -7.31
CA TYR A 242 19.69 10.59 -7.77
C TYR A 242 18.59 9.53 -7.83
N PRO A 243 17.69 9.37 -6.84
CA PRO A 243 16.62 8.37 -6.92
C PRO A 243 15.70 8.57 -8.14
N ALA A 244 15.39 9.82 -8.48
CA ALA A 244 14.56 10.12 -9.66
C ALA A 244 15.30 9.83 -10.96
N LEU A 245 16.58 10.20 -11.06
CA LEU A 245 17.41 9.89 -12.20
C LEU A 245 17.63 8.39 -12.38
N ASP A 246 17.79 7.66 -11.27
CA ASP A 246 17.91 6.21 -11.26
C ASP A 246 16.63 5.53 -11.77
N LEU A 247 15.47 6.02 -11.37
CA LEU A 247 14.20 5.50 -11.87
C LEU A 247 14.07 5.72 -13.39
N VAL A 248 14.48 6.89 -13.90
CA VAL A 248 14.51 7.18 -15.34
C VAL A 248 15.49 6.24 -16.05
N GLY A 249 16.73 6.16 -15.55
CA GLY A 249 17.78 5.34 -16.14
C GLY A 249 17.40 3.86 -16.20
N ALA A 250 16.97 3.29 -15.10
CA ALA A 250 16.52 1.91 -15.02
C ALA A 250 15.31 1.64 -15.93
N THR A 251 14.32 2.56 -15.96
CA THR A 251 13.14 2.40 -16.80
C THR A 251 13.51 2.36 -18.28
N VAL A 252 14.37 3.28 -18.74
CA VAL A 252 14.73 3.39 -20.17
C VAL A 252 15.77 2.34 -20.60
N SER A 253 16.66 1.94 -19.71
CA SER A 253 17.63 0.86 -19.98
C SER A 253 16.96 -0.47 -20.28
N ASN A 254 15.82 -0.75 -19.65
CA ASN A 254 15.02 -1.96 -19.87
C ASN A 254 14.15 -1.91 -21.14
N MET A 255 14.22 -0.81 -21.91
CA MET A 255 13.48 -0.68 -23.18
C MET A 255 14.43 -0.94 -24.35
N THR A 256 14.00 -1.77 -25.30
CA THR A 256 14.78 -2.13 -26.48
C THR A 256 14.85 -1.00 -27.51
N LYS A 257 13.84 -0.13 -27.55
CA LYS A 257 13.72 0.99 -28.51
C LYS A 257 13.47 2.31 -27.77
N GLY A 258 13.74 3.41 -28.46
CA GLY A 258 13.47 4.76 -28.03
C GLY A 258 14.69 5.53 -27.57
N THR A 259 14.62 6.84 -27.80
CA THR A 259 15.63 7.82 -27.38
C THR A 259 15.06 8.66 -26.25
N LEU A 260 15.76 8.69 -25.11
CA LEU A 260 15.41 9.56 -23.99
C LEU A 260 15.70 11.01 -24.34
N GLN A 261 14.71 11.86 -24.27
CA GLN A 261 14.84 13.30 -24.36
C GLN A 261 14.96 13.86 -22.94
N VAL A 262 16.04 14.56 -22.67
CA VAL A 262 16.28 15.32 -21.44
C VAL A 262 16.19 16.79 -21.80
N VAL A 263 15.18 17.48 -21.32
CA VAL A 263 14.95 18.89 -21.60
C VAL A 263 15.10 19.69 -20.32
N VAL A 264 16.02 20.65 -20.34
CA VAL A 264 16.31 21.51 -19.18
C VAL A 264 15.87 22.94 -19.48
N TYR A 265 15.13 23.52 -18.55
CA TYR A 265 14.75 24.91 -18.54
C TYR A 265 15.47 25.63 -17.39
N GLN A 266 16.08 26.78 -17.70
CA GLN A 266 16.70 27.66 -16.73
C GLN A 266 16.45 29.10 -17.15
N LYS A 267 15.52 29.78 -16.47
CA LYS A 267 15.17 31.17 -16.78
C LYS A 267 16.40 32.06 -16.78
N ASN A 268 16.55 32.85 -17.85
CA ASN A 268 17.58 33.86 -18.04
C ASN A 268 19.04 33.35 -18.02
N ASP A 269 19.28 32.04 -18.13
CA ASP A 269 20.63 31.50 -18.16
C ASP A 269 20.74 30.28 -19.07
N ARG A 270 21.04 30.53 -20.34
CA ARG A 270 21.16 29.49 -21.38
C ARG A 270 22.35 28.56 -21.16
N GLU A 271 23.49 29.11 -20.72
CA GLU A 271 24.68 28.30 -20.52
C GLU A 271 24.56 27.39 -19.31
N LEU A 272 23.98 27.86 -18.21
CA LEU A 272 23.67 27.04 -17.06
C LEU A 272 22.66 25.93 -17.43
N ALA A 273 21.63 26.24 -18.23
CA ALA A 273 20.69 25.23 -18.74
C ALA A 273 21.40 24.13 -19.53
N ARG A 274 22.34 24.53 -20.41
CA ARG A 274 23.16 23.60 -21.19
C ARG A 274 24.02 22.69 -20.31
N GLN A 275 24.76 23.28 -19.39
CA GLN A 275 25.63 22.54 -18.46
C GLN A 275 24.85 21.54 -17.60
N ARG A 276 23.68 21.94 -17.08
CA ARG A 276 22.77 21.07 -16.34
C ARG A 276 22.27 19.90 -17.18
N ALA A 277 21.91 20.13 -18.44
CA ALA A 277 21.51 19.05 -19.36
C ALA A 277 22.64 18.06 -19.60
N ILE A 278 23.88 18.53 -19.73
CA ILE A 278 25.09 17.70 -19.85
C ILE A 278 25.31 16.88 -18.57
N SER A 279 25.17 17.48 -17.39
CA SER A 279 25.34 16.78 -16.10
C SER A 279 24.34 15.64 -15.94
N VAL A 280 23.05 15.86 -16.25
CA VAL A 280 22.04 14.82 -16.24
C VAL A 280 22.37 13.69 -17.21
N LYS A 281 22.75 14.01 -18.45
CA LYS A 281 23.16 13.02 -19.46
C LYS A 281 24.36 12.22 -18.99
N LYS A 282 25.40 12.88 -18.48
CA LYS A 282 26.63 12.26 -17.99
C LYS A 282 26.34 11.27 -16.86
N TYR A 283 25.55 11.68 -15.87
CA TYR A 283 25.12 10.80 -14.78
C TYR A 283 24.43 9.55 -15.29
N LEU A 284 23.41 9.72 -16.16
CA LEU A 284 22.64 8.61 -16.70
C LEU A 284 23.50 7.65 -17.52
N GLN A 285 24.43 8.17 -18.35
CA GLN A 285 25.31 7.33 -19.18
C GLN A 285 26.42 6.62 -18.40
N GLN A 286 26.87 7.21 -17.29
CA GLN A 286 27.85 6.58 -16.40
C GLN A 286 27.22 5.42 -15.65
N LYS A 287 26.03 5.61 -15.10
CA LYS A 287 25.36 4.60 -14.28
C LYS A 287 24.63 3.54 -15.11
N TYR A 288 24.17 3.90 -16.29
CA TYR A 288 23.41 3.03 -17.20
C TYR A 288 24.05 2.94 -18.58
N PRO A 289 25.05 2.05 -18.77
CA PRO A 289 25.80 1.93 -20.04
C PRO A 289 24.92 1.68 -21.27
N ALA A 290 23.76 1.01 -21.10
CA ALA A 290 22.77 0.80 -22.16
C ALA A 290 22.20 2.11 -22.75
N LEU A 291 22.40 3.25 -22.08
CA LEU A 291 21.96 4.58 -22.54
C LEU A 291 23.06 5.35 -23.32
N LYS A 292 24.20 4.74 -23.61
CA LYS A 292 25.22 5.25 -24.51
C LYS A 292 24.78 5.14 -25.99
N GLY A 293 25.62 5.51 -26.92
CA GLY A 293 25.36 5.29 -28.36
C GLY A 293 24.17 6.08 -28.93
N GLY A 294 23.94 7.31 -28.47
CA GLY A 294 22.85 8.15 -29.00
C GLY A 294 21.47 7.94 -28.36
N ARG A 295 21.38 7.05 -27.37
CA ARG A 295 20.12 6.77 -26.65
C ARG A 295 19.61 7.92 -25.76
N ILE A 296 20.43 8.96 -25.52
CA ILE A 296 20.04 10.20 -24.81
C ILE A 296 20.32 11.41 -25.69
N ARG A 297 19.27 12.19 -25.94
CA ARG A 297 19.38 13.53 -26.52
C ARG A 297 19.08 14.57 -25.45
N ILE A 298 19.73 15.71 -25.50
CA ILE A 298 19.55 16.84 -24.59
C ILE A 298 19.09 18.07 -25.37
N SER A 299 18.20 18.84 -24.75
CA SER A 299 17.78 20.18 -25.19
C SER A 299 17.76 21.11 -23.98
N TRP A 300 18.00 22.39 -24.18
CA TRP A 300 18.04 23.37 -23.12
C TRP A 300 17.48 24.71 -23.57
N PHE A 301 16.82 25.39 -22.66
CA PHE A 301 16.12 26.64 -22.90
C PHE A 301 16.38 27.65 -21.77
N ASP A 302 16.56 28.91 -22.12
CA ASP A 302 16.78 30.05 -21.21
C ASP A 302 15.49 30.74 -20.77
N GLN A 303 14.35 30.08 -20.95
CA GLN A 303 13.03 30.53 -20.59
C GLN A 303 12.38 29.67 -19.49
N GLU A 304 11.28 30.16 -18.95
CA GLU A 304 10.46 29.37 -18.03
C GLU A 304 9.84 28.17 -18.79
N GLU A 305 9.79 27.04 -18.14
CA GLU A 305 8.93 25.94 -18.61
C GLU A 305 7.47 26.35 -18.44
N ILE A 306 6.68 26.23 -19.51
CA ILE A 306 5.22 26.37 -19.44
C ILE A 306 4.60 24.98 -19.59
N PHE A 307 3.78 24.59 -18.63
CA PHE A 307 3.09 23.29 -18.64
C PHE A 307 1.68 23.41 -18.09
N THR A 308 0.85 22.42 -18.40
CA THR A 308 -0.52 22.37 -17.89
C THR A 308 -0.62 21.43 -16.71
N ALA A 309 -1.16 21.90 -15.60
CA ALA A 309 -1.54 21.09 -14.45
C ALA A 309 -2.98 21.45 -14.06
N ASP A 310 -3.84 20.43 -13.96
CA ASP A 310 -5.26 20.55 -13.65
C ASP A 310 -6.01 21.60 -14.54
N GLY A 311 -5.71 21.57 -15.84
CA GLY A 311 -6.31 22.49 -16.83
C GLY A 311 -5.77 23.93 -16.79
N ARG A 312 -4.84 24.25 -15.89
CA ARG A 312 -4.26 25.60 -15.75
C ARG A 312 -2.82 25.61 -16.23
N LYS A 313 -2.46 26.69 -16.95
CA LYS A 313 -1.04 26.94 -17.30
C LYS A 313 -0.25 27.28 -16.06
N GLN A 314 0.85 26.61 -15.89
CA GLN A 314 1.84 26.79 -14.81
C GLN A 314 3.18 27.16 -15.41
N LYS A 315 4.04 27.82 -14.63
CA LYS A 315 5.39 28.21 -15.01
C LYS A 315 6.40 27.72 -13.98
N SER A 316 7.57 27.31 -14.47
CA SER A 316 8.70 26.98 -13.63
C SER A 316 9.96 27.60 -14.22
N GLY A 317 10.67 28.40 -13.43
CA GLY A 317 11.91 29.05 -13.84
C GLY A 317 13.09 28.07 -13.98
N GLU A 318 12.99 26.92 -13.33
CA GLU A 318 13.99 25.85 -13.34
C GLU A 318 13.31 24.49 -13.32
N SER A 319 13.58 23.66 -14.34
CA SER A 319 13.02 22.31 -14.39
C SER A 319 13.78 21.39 -15.33
N VAL A 320 13.62 20.08 -15.11
CA VAL A 320 14.09 19.03 -16.01
C VAL A 320 12.91 18.15 -16.41
N ARG A 321 12.75 17.93 -17.72
CA ARG A 321 11.71 17.08 -18.30
C ARG A 321 12.32 15.85 -18.96
N PHE A 322 11.60 14.73 -18.83
CA PHE A 322 11.96 13.47 -19.46
C PHE A 322 10.79 12.96 -20.30
N PHE A 323 11.07 12.53 -21.52
CA PHE A 323 10.12 11.80 -22.37
C PHE A 323 10.87 10.94 -23.38
N LEU A 324 10.19 9.99 -24.01
CA LEU A 324 10.77 9.11 -25.01
C LEU A 324 10.24 9.42 -26.41
N THR A 325 11.14 9.39 -27.38
CA THR A 325 10.81 9.44 -28.82
C THR A 325 11.24 8.14 -29.51
N GLY A 326 10.59 7.78 -30.62
CA GLY A 326 10.96 6.60 -31.41
C GLY A 326 10.81 5.26 -30.68
N TRP A 327 9.87 5.14 -29.77
CA TRP A 327 9.63 3.95 -28.96
C TRP A 327 8.48 3.05 -29.48
N LYS A 328 7.76 3.50 -30.55
CA LYS A 328 6.70 2.75 -31.22
C LYS A 328 7.23 1.63 -32.10
#